data_6c121aef25710a59ed7f7cbfd2777673
#
_entry.id   6c121aef25710a59ed7f7cbfd2777673
#
_cell.length_a   1.000
_cell.length_b   1.000
_cell.length_c   1.000
_cell.angle_alpha   90.00
_cell.angle_beta   90.00
_cell.angle_gamma   90.00
#
_symmetry.space_group_name_H-M   'P 1'
#
loop_
_entity.id
_entity.type
_entity.pdbx_description
1 polymer ?
#
loop_
_entity_poly.entity_id
_entity_poly.type
_entity_poly.pdbx_seq_one_letter_code
_entity_poly.pdbx_strand_id
1 'polypeptide(L)'
;MKIGYSLSNNQGMEDIQGVIDLAVGAEELGFDSVWASEHVFNVSYVYDRIGDKPYYEPLTVLTYVAAVPSTIGLGTSVLVLPYHNPIRLAKVAATLDVLSGGRVMLGVGVGVIEEELEAMGSPFAERGAISD
;
A
#
# COMPACT_ATOMS: atom_id res chain seq x y z
N MET A 1 17.66 15.89 -1.67
CA MET A 1 17.27 14.51 -1.99
C MET A 1 16.06 14.21 -1.12
N LYS A 2 15.01 13.59 -1.69
CA LYS A 2 13.86 13.15 -0.91
C LYS A 2 14.01 11.69 -0.52
N ILE A 3 13.69 11.34 0.73
CA ILE A 3 13.84 9.99 1.29
C ILE A 3 12.50 9.52 1.81
N GLY A 4 12.05 8.33 1.38
CA GLY A 4 10.84 7.69 1.86
C GLY A 4 11.15 6.56 2.83
N TYR A 5 10.25 6.32 3.79
CA TYR A 5 10.30 5.20 4.73
C TYR A 5 9.23 4.16 4.35
N SER A 6 9.61 2.89 4.27
CA SER A 6 8.66 1.80 4.02
C SER A 6 7.96 1.42 5.32
N LEU A 7 6.63 1.62 5.36
CA LEU A 7 5.82 1.22 6.50
C LEU A 7 5.77 -0.30 6.65
N SER A 8 5.68 -0.76 7.89
CA SER A 8 5.60 -2.19 8.22
C SER A 8 4.18 -2.76 8.09
N ASN A 9 3.35 -2.25 7.16
CA ASN A 9 2.03 -2.80 6.88
C ASN A 9 2.08 -4.26 6.40
N ASN A 10 3.26 -4.70 5.98
CA ASN A 10 3.58 -5.97 5.36
C ASN A 10 4.51 -6.88 6.19
N GLN A 11 4.75 -6.58 7.46
CA GLN A 11 5.71 -7.31 8.31
C GLN A 11 5.04 -8.18 9.39
N GLY A 12 3.74 -8.43 9.27
CA GLY A 12 3.01 -9.23 10.26
C GLY A 12 2.87 -8.52 11.61
N MET A 13 2.82 -7.20 11.61
CA MET A 13 2.60 -6.40 12.81
C MET A 13 1.15 -6.58 13.28
N GLU A 14 0.95 -7.12 14.46
CA GLU A 14 -0.39 -7.42 14.99
C GLU A 14 -1.11 -6.18 15.53
N ASP A 15 -0.34 -5.20 16.03
CA ASP A 15 -0.89 -3.93 16.50
C ASP A 15 -0.76 -2.86 15.41
N ILE A 16 -1.88 -2.47 14.83
CA ILE A 16 -1.94 -1.41 13.81
C ILE A 16 -1.45 -0.05 14.33
N GLN A 17 -1.56 0.20 15.63
CA GLN A 17 -1.03 1.43 16.23
C GLN A 17 0.48 1.55 15.99
N GLY A 18 1.21 0.44 16.05
CA GLY A 18 2.64 0.42 15.73
C GLY A 18 2.97 0.90 14.32
N VAL A 19 2.10 0.63 13.33
CA VAL A 19 2.28 1.16 11.96
C VAL A 19 2.11 2.68 11.93
N ILE A 20 1.15 3.21 12.70
CA ILE A 20 0.92 4.66 12.82
C ILE A 20 2.08 5.35 13.52
N ASP A 21 2.56 4.76 14.61
CA ASP A 21 3.71 5.29 15.37
C ASP A 21 4.97 5.34 14.50
N LEU A 22 5.17 4.35 13.61
CA LEU A 22 6.26 4.38 12.63
C LEU A 22 6.11 5.52 11.62
N ALA A 23 4.88 5.84 11.17
CA ALA A 23 4.65 6.95 10.27
C ALA A 23 4.95 8.30 10.93
N VAL A 24 4.52 8.48 12.18
CA VAL A 24 4.82 9.67 13.00
C VAL A 24 6.33 9.79 13.25
N GLY A 25 6.97 8.71 13.68
CA GLY A 25 8.41 8.68 13.93
C GLY A 25 9.23 8.94 12.67
N ALA A 26 8.79 8.47 11.51
CA ALA A 26 9.46 8.77 10.24
C ALA A 26 9.43 10.28 9.93
N GLU A 27 8.31 10.96 10.16
CA GLU A 27 8.23 12.42 10.00
C GLU A 27 9.14 13.15 10.96
N GLU A 28 9.17 12.76 12.25
CA GLU A 28 10.02 13.33 13.27
C GLU A 28 11.53 13.17 12.95
N LEU A 29 11.89 12.07 12.30
CA LEU A 29 13.25 11.79 11.83
C LEU A 29 13.59 12.49 10.50
N GLY A 30 12.66 13.22 9.90
CA GLY A 30 12.89 14.02 8.70
C GLY A 30 12.75 13.24 7.38
N PHE A 31 12.04 12.10 7.37
CA PHE A 31 11.65 11.46 6.11
C PHE A 31 10.60 12.31 5.38
N ASP A 32 10.69 12.36 4.05
CA ASP A 32 9.76 13.13 3.21
C ASP A 32 8.43 12.40 2.99
N SER A 33 8.42 11.07 3.09
CA SER A 33 7.25 10.25 2.77
C SER A 33 7.30 8.87 3.44
N VAL A 34 6.13 8.28 3.62
CA VAL A 34 5.95 6.88 4.03
C VAL A 34 5.28 6.08 2.91
N TRP A 35 5.62 4.79 2.79
CA TRP A 35 5.23 3.94 1.68
C TRP A 35 4.66 2.62 2.18
N ALA A 36 3.49 2.24 1.67
CA ALA A 36 2.85 0.96 1.95
C ALA A 36 2.79 0.09 0.69
N SER A 37 2.90 -1.23 0.87
CA SER A 37 2.86 -2.21 -0.22
C SER A 37 1.58 -3.01 -0.20
N GLU A 38 1.26 -3.69 -1.31
CA GLU A 38 0.03 -4.44 -1.48
C GLU A 38 0.27 -5.93 -1.70
N HIS A 39 -0.44 -6.74 -0.92
CA HIS A 39 -0.83 -8.12 -1.19
C HIS A 39 -2.23 -8.34 -0.62
N VAL A 40 -3.01 -9.23 -1.24
CA VAL A 40 -4.41 -9.45 -0.85
C VAL A 40 -4.51 -10.52 0.23
N PHE A 41 -3.68 -11.56 0.14
CA PHE A 41 -3.59 -12.62 1.13
C PHE A 41 -2.18 -13.23 1.17
N ASN A 42 -1.88 -13.94 2.26
CA ASN A 42 -0.55 -14.48 2.47
C ASN A 42 -0.39 -15.81 1.73
N VAL A 43 0.20 -15.77 0.54
CA VAL A 43 0.56 -16.95 -0.25
C VAL A 43 2.00 -16.84 -0.73
N SER A 44 2.57 -17.94 -1.23
CA SER A 44 3.93 -17.94 -1.78
C SER A 44 4.95 -17.35 -0.79
N TYR A 45 5.87 -16.52 -1.26
CA TYR A 45 6.92 -15.92 -0.43
C TYR A 45 6.38 -14.98 0.68
N VAL A 46 5.16 -14.46 0.55
CA VAL A 46 4.54 -13.67 1.61
C VAL A 46 4.25 -14.55 2.81
N TYR A 47 3.64 -15.72 2.57
CA TYR A 47 3.39 -16.71 3.63
C TYR A 47 4.68 -17.21 4.27
N ASP A 48 5.72 -17.50 3.47
CA ASP A 48 7.02 -17.94 3.97
C ASP A 48 7.65 -16.91 4.92
N ARG A 49 7.38 -15.63 4.70
CA ARG A 49 7.94 -14.53 5.49
C ARG A 49 7.16 -14.23 6.76
N ILE A 50 5.83 -14.20 6.71
CA ILE A 50 5.00 -13.75 7.84
C ILE A 50 3.95 -14.76 8.31
N GLY A 51 3.75 -15.88 7.59
CA GLY A 51 2.74 -16.87 7.91
C GLY A 51 1.33 -16.28 7.85
N ASP A 52 0.50 -16.60 8.86
CA ASP A 52 -0.87 -16.10 9.00
C ASP A 52 -0.97 -14.70 9.66
N LYS A 53 0.17 -14.02 9.86
CA LYS A 53 0.17 -12.69 10.47
C LYS A 53 -0.39 -11.64 9.53
N PRO A 54 -0.89 -10.50 10.09
CA PRO A 54 -1.54 -9.46 9.28
C PRO A 54 -0.64 -8.88 8.18
N TYR A 55 -1.24 -8.71 7.03
CA TYR A 55 -0.78 -7.85 5.95
C TYR A 55 -1.89 -6.84 5.67
N TYR A 56 -1.69 -5.59 6.04
CA TYR A 56 -2.73 -4.58 5.97
C TYR A 56 -2.83 -3.95 4.58
N GLU A 57 -4.05 -3.73 4.09
CA GLU A 57 -4.34 -3.10 2.80
C GLU A 57 -3.79 -1.66 2.77
N PRO A 58 -2.99 -1.30 1.75
CA PRO A 58 -2.19 -0.07 1.78
C PRO A 58 -3.00 1.22 1.79
N LEU A 59 -4.07 1.33 0.97
CA LEU A 59 -4.85 2.58 0.92
C LEU A 59 -5.65 2.82 2.21
N THR A 60 -6.10 1.75 2.85
CA THR A 60 -6.78 1.82 4.16
C THR A 60 -5.81 2.28 5.24
N VAL A 61 -4.59 1.71 5.28
CA VAL A 61 -3.54 2.15 6.22
C VAL A 61 -3.16 3.61 5.98
N LEU A 62 -2.90 3.98 4.73
CA LEU A 62 -2.53 5.35 4.39
C LEU A 62 -3.67 6.35 4.69
N THR A 63 -4.93 5.93 4.57
CA THR A 63 -6.08 6.76 4.98
C THR A 63 -6.08 6.98 6.50
N TYR A 64 -5.76 5.96 7.27
CA TYR A 64 -5.65 6.07 8.73
C TYR A 64 -4.47 6.96 9.14
N VAL A 65 -3.31 6.81 8.50
CA VAL A 65 -2.15 7.71 8.68
C VAL A 65 -2.51 9.15 8.29
N ALA A 66 -3.28 9.36 7.22
CA ALA A 66 -3.69 10.68 6.78
C ALA A 66 -4.52 11.46 7.82
N ALA A 67 -5.24 10.73 8.70
CA ALA A 67 -6.04 11.32 9.78
C ALA A 67 -5.19 11.84 10.97
N VAL A 68 -3.94 11.42 11.07
CA VAL A 68 -3.01 11.95 12.08
C VAL A 68 -2.45 13.29 11.57
N PRO A 69 -2.41 14.34 12.41
CA PRO A 69 -1.83 15.63 12.02
C PRO A 69 -0.37 15.46 11.56
N SER A 70 -0.11 15.68 10.28
CA SER A 70 1.16 15.39 9.65
C SER A 70 1.27 16.08 8.30
N THR A 71 2.48 16.31 7.83
CA THR A 71 2.81 16.83 6.50
C THR A 71 3.48 15.79 5.60
N ILE A 72 3.78 14.60 6.15
CA ILE A 72 4.51 13.54 5.46
C ILE A 72 3.74 13.05 4.22
N GLY A 73 4.44 12.80 3.12
CA GLY A 73 3.87 12.24 1.90
C GLY A 73 3.41 10.79 2.10
N LEU A 74 2.35 10.39 1.40
CA LEU A 74 1.71 9.07 1.53
C LEU A 74 1.84 8.33 0.20
N GLY A 75 2.67 7.31 0.15
CA GLY A 75 2.99 6.58 -1.08
C GLY A 75 2.57 5.11 -1.06
N THR A 76 2.35 4.55 -2.25
CA THR A 76 2.20 3.10 -2.43
C THR A 76 3.39 2.51 -3.19
N SER A 77 3.95 1.42 -2.69
CA SER A 77 5.10 0.74 -3.32
C SER A 77 4.94 -0.79 -3.25
N VAL A 78 4.11 -1.33 -4.13
CA VAL A 78 3.27 -0.67 -5.14
C VAL A 78 1.82 -1.10 -4.96
N LEU A 79 0.86 -0.40 -5.58
CA LEU A 79 -0.48 -0.93 -5.85
C LEU A 79 -0.42 -1.83 -7.08
N VAL A 80 -1.05 -2.98 -7.01
CA VAL A 80 -1.12 -3.93 -8.12
C VAL A 80 -2.36 -3.63 -8.96
N LEU A 81 -2.20 -2.92 -10.07
CA LEU A 81 -3.32 -2.42 -10.88
C LEU A 81 -4.34 -3.51 -11.25
N PRO A 82 -3.91 -4.73 -11.67
CA PRO A 82 -4.86 -5.79 -12.02
C PRO A 82 -5.76 -6.29 -10.88
N TYR A 83 -5.48 -5.96 -9.62
CA TYR A 83 -6.37 -6.32 -8.50
C TYR A 83 -7.59 -5.41 -8.39
N HIS A 84 -7.56 -4.26 -9.06
CA HIS A 84 -8.53 -3.20 -8.85
C HIS A 84 -9.43 -2.94 -10.06
N ASN A 85 -10.69 -2.60 -9.78
CA ASN A 85 -11.49 -1.89 -10.77
C ASN A 85 -10.93 -0.46 -10.90
N PRO A 86 -10.53 0.00 -12.11
CA PRO A 86 -9.83 1.27 -12.28
C PRO A 86 -10.65 2.49 -11.85
N ILE A 87 -11.96 2.48 -12.09
CA ILE A 87 -12.85 3.59 -11.69
C ILE A 87 -12.95 3.67 -10.17
N ARG A 88 -13.06 2.52 -9.50
CA ARG A 88 -13.10 2.46 -8.05
C ARG A 88 -11.75 2.91 -7.44
N LEU A 89 -10.64 2.41 -7.97
CA LEU A 89 -9.30 2.80 -7.51
C LEU A 89 -9.08 4.30 -7.65
N ALA A 90 -9.40 4.88 -8.81
CA ALA A 90 -9.30 6.32 -9.03
C ALA A 90 -10.14 7.11 -8.02
N LYS A 91 -11.35 6.63 -7.69
CA LYS A 91 -12.21 7.28 -6.70
C LYS A 91 -11.63 7.22 -5.29
N VAL A 92 -11.09 6.09 -4.89
CA VAL A 92 -10.45 5.92 -3.57
C VAL A 92 -9.20 6.80 -3.45
N ALA A 93 -8.33 6.75 -4.46
CA ALA A 93 -7.10 7.54 -4.50
C ALA A 93 -7.38 9.05 -4.45
N ALA A 94 -8.32 9.52 -5.26
CA ALA A 94 -8.72 10.94 -5.24
C ALA A 94 -9.33 11.36 -3.90
N THR A 95 -10.08 10.46 -3.24
CA THR A 95 -10.64 10.73 -1.91
C THR A 95 -9.53 10.84 -0.87
N LEU A 96 -8.59 9.89 -0.87
CA LEU A 96 -7.43 9.93 0.02
C LEU A 96 -6.58 11.19 -0.21
N ASP A 97 -6.40 11.60 -1.46
CA ASP A 97 -5.65 12.81 -1.80
C ASP A 97 -6.30 14.07 -1.18
N VAL A 98 -7.63 14.20 -1.31
CA VAL A 98 -8.37 15.30 -0.67
C VAL A 98 -8.26 15.23 0.86
N LEU A 99 -8.47 14.06 1.47
CA LEU A 99 -8.38 13.88 2.92
C LEU A 99 -7.00 14.19 3.48
N SER A 100 -5.96 13.88 2.71
CA SER A 100 -4.56 14.14 3.09
C SER A 100 -4.07 15.55 2.75
N GLY A 101 -4.86 16.36 2.04
CA GLY A 101 -4.44 17.71 1.59
C GLY A 101 -3.41 17.66 0.45
N GLY A 102 -3.53 16.72 -0.47
CA GLY A 102 -2.67 16.62 -1.67
C GLY A 102 -1.34 15.90 -1.43
N ARG A 103 -1.28 14.95 -0.48
CA ARG A 103 -0.03 14.26 -0.09
C ARG A 103 0.16 12.89 -0.75
N VAL A 104 -0.79 12.44 -1.61
CA VAL A 104 -0.77 11.08 -2.16
C VAL A 104 0.20 10.95 -3.33
N MET A 105 0.95 9.85 -3.33
CA MET A 105 1.83 9.41 -4.41
C MET A 105 1.49 7.97 -4.76
N LEU A 106 1.02 7.71 -5.98
CA LEU A 106 0.69 6.38 -6.43
C LEU A 106 1.88 5.73 -7.16
N GLY A 107 2.54 4.80 -6.49
CA GLY A 107 3.42 3.83 -7.13
C GLY A 107 2.61 2.61 -7.51
N VAL A 108 2.67 2.21 -8.77
CA VAL A 108 1.84 1.13 -9.33
C VAL A 108 2.68 0.03 -9.97
N GLY A 109 2.14 -1.18 -10.02
CA GLY A 109 2.78 -2.34 -10.62
C GLY A 109 1.77 -3.33 -11.20
N VAL A 110 2.28 -4.32 -11.90
CA VAL A 110 1.45 -5.32 -12.61
C VAL A 110 1.22 -6.60 -11.81
N GLY A 111 1.86 -6.74 -10.64
CA GLY A 111 1.79 -7.95 -9.82
C GLY A 111 2.77 -9.05 -10.23
N VAL A 112 3.13 -9.89 -9.25
CA VAL A 112 4.13 -10.96 -9.41
C VAL A 112 3.67 -12.32 -8.88
N ILE A 113 2.59 -12.37 -8.09
CA ILE A 113 2.06 -13.60 -7.52
C ILE A 113 0.87 -14.06 -8.36
N GLU A 114 1.04 -15.21 -9.03
CA GLU A 114 0.03 -15.79 -9.91
C GLU A 114 -1.24 -16.15 -9.13
N GLU A 115 -1.09 -16.76 -7.96
CA GLU A 115 -2.22 -17.18 -7.10
C GLU A 115 -3.11 -16.01 -6.68
N GLU A 116 -2.53 -14.84 -6.38
CA GLU A 116 -3.30 -13.64 -6.05
C GLU A 116 -4.04 -13.10 -7.28
N LEU A 117 -3.32 -12.98 -8.43
CA LEU A 117 -3.90 -12.47 -9.67
C LEU A 117 -5.08 -13.31 -10.13
N GLU A 118 -4.92 -14.63 -10.19
CA GLU A 118 -5.98 -15.56 -10.58
C GLU A 118 -7.19 -15.49 -9.61
N ALA A 119 -6.94 -15.41 -8.30
CA ALA A 119 -8.00 -15.28 -7.30
C ALA A 119 -8.76 -13.94 -7.42
N MET A 120 -8.08 -12.88 -7.86
CA MET A 120 -8.69 -11.58 -8.14
C MET A 120 -9.38 -11.52 -9.51
N GLY A 121 -9.37 -12.61 -10.28
CA GLY A 121 -9.99 -12.71 -11.59
C GLY A 121 -9.17 -12.05 -12.71
N SER A 122 -7.88 -11.83 -12.48
CA SER A 122 -6.96 -11.25 -13.45
C SER A 122 -5.97 -12.31 -13.92
N PRO A 123 -6.08 -12.83 -15.17
CA PRO A 123 -5.18 -13.85 -15.66
C PRO A 123 -3.71 -13.39 -15.60
N PHE A 124 -2.84 -14.19 -14.98
CA PHE A 124 -1.44 -13.83 -14.79
C PHE A 124 -0.72 -13.46 -16.09
N ALA A 125 -1.00 -14.18 -17.17
CA ALA A 125 -0.39 -13.92 -18.47
C ALA A 125 -0.81 -12.56 -19.09
N GLU A 126 -1.97 -12.03 -18.69
CA GLU A 126 -2.55 -10.80 -19.25
C GLU A 126 -2.32 -9.56 -18.37
N ARG A 127 -1.68 -9.73 -17.19
CA ARG A 127 -1.54 -8.66 -16.18
C ARG A 127 -0.94 -7.35 -16.71
N GLY A 128 -0.03 -7.43 -17.69
CA GLY A 128 0.52 -6.24 -18.36
C GLY A 128 -0.54 -5.50 -19.17
N ALA A 129 -1.25 -6.23 -20.05
CA ALA A 129 -2.30 -5.64 -20.89
C ALA A 129 -3.49 -5.12 -20.07
N ILE A 130 -3.79 -5.74 -18.93
CA ILE A 130 -4.85 -5.27 -18.01
C ILE A 130 -4.43 -3.95 -17.32
N SER A 131 -3.14 -3.70 -17.19
CA SER A 131 -2.61 -2.49 -16.53
C SER A 131 -2.48 -1.28 -17.46
N ASP A 132 -2.59 -1.48 -18.77
CA ASP A 132 -2.53 -0.43 -19.80
C ASP A 132 -3.89 0.26 -19.98
#